data_2caa6fab30f396ac15fc24982fb3d217
#
_entry.id   2caa6fab30f396ac15fc24982fb3d217
#
_cell.length_a   1.000
_cell.length_b   1.000
_cell.length_c   1.000
_cell.angle_alpha   90.00
_cell.angle_beta   90.00
_cell.angle_gamma   90.00
#
_symmetry.space_group_name_H-M   'P 1'
#
loop_
_entity.id
_entity.type
_entity.pdbx_description
1 polymer ?
#
loop_
_entity_poly.entity_id
_entity_poly.type
_entity_poly.pdbx_seq_one_letter_code
_entity_poly.pdbx_strand_id
1 'polypeptide(L)'
;MFSMFTVRKNALALAAATCTLVLASTPARAQDAAPADPNPGALTITGSLDVLNQYMFRGIRQNSTGVAAWPAVDLGFSAYSGDGGLKSVGINVGTWNSLHSGDTGTDGPSGKLWYESDFYATLGLGFGGGTSLSTTYTAYTSPNSGFTTVKEIAFKLAVDDSGYLGKGAVKPYVVIAQEFGTDVATGQADGGDNAGTYMEVGVSPGYAGSKASIAFPIKVGFSLADYYELAGEDNKFGFASIAGIVTIPLGSTTSFGAWNLHGGVEYQALGTTTEFFNSGESSQVIGSIGIGFSY
;
A
#
# COMPACT_ATOMS: atom_id res chain seq x y z
N MET A 1 36.13 18.57 30.27
CA MET A 1 34.77 18.77 30.78
C MET A 1 33.87 18.57 29.56
N PHE A 2 33.55 17.32 29.25
CA PHE A 2 32.77 16.95 28.08
C PHE A 2 31.31 16.94 28.47
N SER A 3 30.53 17.83 27.85
CA SER A 3 29.06 17.85 27.97
C SER A 3 28.50 16.68 27.13
N MET A 4 27.90 15.70 27.79
CA MET A 4 27.10 14.69 27.18
C MET A 4 25.82 15.35 26.64
N PHE A 5 25.70 15.46 25.33
CA PHE A 5 24.43 15.71 24.69
C PHE A 5 23.57 14.44 24.83
N THR A 6 22.57 14.52 25.67
CA THR A 6 21.49 13.51 25.73
C THR A 6 20.62 13.70 24.51
N VAL A 7 20.88 12.92 23.48
CA VAL A 7 19.95 12.80 22.34
C VAL A 7 18.67 12.20 22.89
N ARG A 8 17.62 12.98 22.98
CA ARG A 8 16.28 12.50 23.23
C ARG A 8 15.89 11.68 22.00
N LYS A 9 15.75 10.38 22.18
CA LYS A 9 15.18 9.47 21.19
C LYS A 9 13.67 9.74 21.10
N ASN A 10 13.29 10.75 20.38
CA ASN A 10 11.93 10.88 19.88
C ASN A 10 11.94 10.23 18.48
N ALA A 11 11.90 8.89 18.44
CA ALA A 11 11.59 8.20 17.22
C ALA A 11 10.11 8.42 16.94
N LEU A 12 9.76 9.47 16.19
CA LEU A 12 8.47 9.56 15.53
C LEU A 12 8.50 8.53 14.40
N ALA A 13 7.91 7.37 14.66
CA ALA A 13 7.59 6.42 13.61
C ALA A 13 6.31 6.91 12.95
N LEU A 14 6.37 7.23 11.69
CA LEU A 14 5.22 7.67 10.91
C LEU A 14 4.97 6.68 9.76
N ALA A 15 3.74 6.30 9.65
CA ALA A 15 3.29 5.24 8.77
C ALA A 15 2.47 5.78 7.62
N ALA A 16 2.60 5.22 6.47
CA ALA A 16 1.66 5.37 5.39
C ALA A 16 1.48 4.04 4.63
N ALA A 17 0.28 3.56 4.57
CA ALA A 17 -0.06 2.38 3.79
C ALA A 17 0.07 2.69 2.30
N THR A 18 0.89 1.95 1.60
CA THR A 18 0.66 1.78 0.18
C THR A 18 -0.64 1.00 0.05
N CYS A 19 -1.77 1.70 -0.03
CA CYS A 19 -2.96 1.12 -0.61
C CYS A 19 -2.57 0.71 -2.03
N THR A 20 -2.12 -0.52 -2.16
CA THR A 20 -2.05 -1.17 -3.45
C THR A 20 -3.50 -1.32 -3.84
N LEU A 21 -4.07 -0.31 -4.52
CA LEU A 21 -5.30 -0.49 -5.27
C LEU A 21 -4.98 -1.63 -6.25
N VAL A 22 -5.26 -2.85 -5.83
CA VAL A 22 -5.48 -3.95 -6.74
C VAL A 22 -6.77 -3.54 -7.47
N LEU A 23 -6.62 -2.75 -8.55
CA LEU A 23 -7.63 -2.76 -9.57
C LEU A 23 -7.74 -4.23 -9.92
N ALA A 24 -8.82 -4.87 -9.47
CA ALA A 24 -9.13 -6.23 -9.83
C ALA A 24 -9.23 -6.25 -11.35
N SER A 25 -8.10 -6.49 -12.02
CA SER A 25 -8.09 -6.90 -13.40
C SER A 25 -8.77 -8.25 -13.38
N THR A 26 -10.05 -8.29 -13.76
CA THR A 26 -10.77 -9.54 -14.02
C THR A 26 -9.89 -10.36 -14.95
N PRO A 27 -9.45 -11.56 -14.55
CA PRO A 27 -8.71 -12.42 -15.45
C PRO A 27 -9.59 -12.72 -16.65
N ALA A 28 -9.06 -12.52 -17.87
CA ALA A 28 -9.69 -12.98 -19.08
C ALA A 28 -9.84 -14.52 -18.97
N ARG A 29 -11.03 -14.99 -18.63
CA ARG A 29 -11.38 -16.41 -18.63
C ARG A 29 -11.60 -16.87 -20.07
N ALA A 30 -11.06 -18.04 -20.39
CA ALA A 30 -11.56 -18.85 -21.46
C ALA A 30 -13.05 -19.15 -21.17
N GLN A 31 -13.86 -19.00 -22.17
CA GLN A 31 -15.28 -18.97 -22.33
C GLN A 31 -16.04 -20.17 -21.71
N ASP A 32 -16.18 -20.19 -20.39
CA ASP A 32 -17.38 -20.72 -19.74
C ASP A 32 -18.17 -19.51 -19.26
N ALA A 33 -19.50 -19.54 -19.38
CA ALA A 33 -20.35 -18.40 -19.03
C ALA A 33 -19.92 -17.86 -17.66
N ALA A 34 -19.39 -16.64 -17.64
CA ALA A 34 -18.96 -15.99 -16.40
C ALA A 34 -20.17 -16.00 -15.44
N PRO A 35 -19.98 -16.32 -14.15
CA PRO A 35 -21.04 -16.15 -13.17
C PRO A 35 -21.59 -14.74 -13.31
N ALA A 36 -22.92 -14.60 -13.25
CA ALA A 36 -23.55 -13.30 -13.32
C ALA A 36 -22.91 -12.40 -12.26
N ASP A 37 -22.52 -11.19 -12.67
CA ASP A 37 -22.02 -10.17 -11.74
C ASP A 37 -23.09 -9.95 -10.66
N PRO A 38 -22.81 -10.17 -9.37
CA PRO A 38 -23.79 -9.99 -8.31
C PRO A 38 -24.18 -8.52 -8.15
N ASN A 39 -23.37 -7.59 -8.67
CA ASN A 39 -23.60 -6.16 -8.62
C ASN A 39 -23.28 -5.51 -9.98
N PRO A 40 -24.19 -5.59 -10.95
CA PRO A 40 -23.98 -5.03 -12.29
C PRO A 40 -24.08 -3.50 -12.33
N GLY A 41 -24.20 -2.84 -11.17
CA GLY A 41 -24.31 -1.39 -11.04
C GLY A 41 -22.98 -0.66 -11.19
N ALA A 42 -23.04 0.66 -11.04
CA ALA A 42 -21.84 1.51 -11.06
C ALA A 42 -21.09 1.54 -9.72
N LEU A 43 -21.69 1.02 -8.66
CA LEU A 43 -21.11 0.98 -7.31
C LEU A 43 -20.44 -0.38 -7.07
N THR A 44 -19.24 -0.36 -6.55
CA THR A 44 -18.52 -1.56 -6.07
C THR A 44 -18.16 -1.40 -4.60
N ILE A 45 -18.12 -2.50 -3.88
CA ILE A 45 -17.68 -2.55 -2.49
C ILE A 45 -16.58 -3.60 -2.40
N THR A 46 -15.39 -3.22 -1.94
CA THR A 46 -14.32 -4.16 -1.67
C THR A 46 -13.84 -4.03 -0.23
N GLY A 47 -13.27 -5.09 0.30
CA GLY A 47 -12.68 -5.05 1.61
C GLY A 47 -11.73 -6.20 1.85
N SER A 48 -10.88 -6.04 2.85
CA SER A 48 -9.97 -7.08 3.31
C SER A 48 -9.76 -7.04 4.82
N LEU A 49 -9.28 -8.17 5.33
CA LEU A 49 -8.66 -8.26 6.64
C LEU A 49 -7.39 -9.09 6.48
N ASP A 50 -6.26 -8.45 6.66
CA ASP A 50 -4.94 -9.05 6.60
C ASP A 50 -4.31 -9.12 7.99
N VAL A 51 -3.54 -10.18 8.26
CA VAL A 51 -2.72 -10.32 9.47
C VAL A 51 -1.28 -10.53 9.05
N LEU A 52 -0.37 -9.73 9.64
CA LEU A 52 1.05 -9.71 9.31
C LEU A 52 1.88 -9.88 10.59
N ASN A 53 3.05 -10.50 10.45
CA ASN A 53 4.02 -10.58 11.55
C ASN A 53 4.63 -9.22 11.88
N GLN A 54 4.68 -8.29 10.92
CA GLN A 54 5.13 -6.91 11.11
C GLN A 54 4.58 -5.98 10.04
N TYR A 55 4.40 -4.72 10.38
CA TYR A 55 3.99 -3.67 9.48
C TYR A 55 5.20 -2.87 9.02
N MET A 56 5.49 -2.96 7.73
CA MET A 56 6.53 -2.16 7.06
C MET A 56 5.87 -1.13 6.15
N PHE A 57 6.11 0.15 6.45
CA PHE A 57 5.69 1.22 5.58
C PHE A 57 6.88 1.85 4.86
N ARG A 58 6.91 1.76 3.53
CA ARG A 58 7.99 2.31 2.68
C ARG A 58 9.40 2.02 3.24
N GLY A 59 9.62 0.80 3.74
CA GLY A 59 10.89 0.37 4.31
C GLY A 59 11.07 0.67 5.81
N ILE A 60 10.09 1.26 6.50
CA ILE A 60 10.18 1.56 7.93
C ILE A 60 9.17 0.76 8.71
N ARG A 61 9.64 0.05 9.73
CA ARG A 61 8.81 -0.81 10.59
C ARG A 61 8.01 0.05 11.58
N GLN A 62 6.71 -0.23 11.63
CA GLN A 62 5.76 0.50 12.44
C GLN A 62 5.43 -0.21 13.76
N ASN A 63 5.69 -1.50 13.86
CA ASN A 63 5.57 -2.28 15.09
C ASN A 63 6.82 -3.12 15.31
N SER A 64 7.37 -3.12 16.51
CA SER A 64 8.59 -3.88 16.87
C SER A 64 8.27 -5.28 17.37
N THR A 65 7.07 -5.52 17.90
CA THR A 65 6.63 -6.79 18.48
C THR A 65 5.17 -7.07 18.13
N GLY A 66 4.76 -8.31 18.29
CA GLY A 66 3.38 -8.72 18.05
C GLY A 66 3.06 -8.88 16.57
N VAL A 67 1.78 -8.79 16.26
CA VAL A 67 1.23 -8.85 14.90
C VAL A 67 0.44 -7.58 14.59
N ALA A 68 0.37 -7.23 13.31
CA ALA A 68 -0.51 -6.19 12.81
C ALA A 68 -1.72 -6.83 12.10
N ALA A 69 -2.91 -6.26 12.28
CA ALA A 69 -4.10 -6.63 11.55
C ALA A 69 -4.63 -5.42 10.77
N TRP A 70 -4.93 -5.59 9.48
CA TRP A 70 -5.27 -4.53 8.56
C TRP A 70 -6.70 -4.68 7.99
N PRO A 71 -7.73 -4.22 8.71
CA PRO A 71 -9.07 -4.12 8.12
C PRO A 71 -9.15 -2.93 7.16
N ALA A 72 -9.68 -3.17 5.95
CA ALA A 72 -9.87 -2.16 4.93
C ALA A 72 -11.23 -2.30 4.24
N VAL A 73 -11.81 -1.16 3.85
CA VAL A 73 -13.03 -1.10 3.03
C VAL A 73 -12.89 0.03 2.02
N ASP A 74 -13.29 -0.23 0.78
CA ASP A 74 -13.31 0.71 -0.33
C ASP A 74 -14.67 0.69 -1.03
N LEU A 75 -15.18 1.86 -1.35
CA LEU A 75 -16.38 2.09 -2.15
C LEU A 75 -15.97 2.71 -3.47
N GLY A 76 -16.15 1.97 -4.56
CA GLY A 76 -15.86 2.40 -5.92
C GLY A 76 -17.11 2.81 -6.67
N PHE A 77 -17.01 3.87 -7.47
CA PHE A 77 -18.05 4.34 -8.37
C PHE A 77 -17.50 4.49 -9.78
N SER A 78 -18.11 3.79 -10.73
CA SER A 78 -17.81 3.93 -12.17
C SER A 78 -18.55 5.15 -12.73
N ALA A 79 -17.83 6.26 -12.92
CA ALA A 79 -18.40 7.50 -13.40
C ALA A 79 -18.52 7.56 -14.92
N TYR A 80 -17.67 6.82 -15.64
CA TYR A 80 -17.66 6.77 -17.10
C TYR A 80 -17.07 5.47 -17.62
N SER A 81 -17.65 4.95 -18.70
CA SER A 81 -17.11 3.87 -19.51
C SER A 81 -17.31 4.20 -20.99
N GLY A 82 -16.29 4.02 -21.83
CA GLY A 82 -16.34 4.36 -23.25
C GLY A 82 -15.32 3.64 -24.11
N ASP A 83 -15.48 3.75 -25.43
CA ASP A 83 -14.68 3.04 -26.43
C ASP A 83 -13.57 3.92 -27.03
N GLY A 84 -13.52 5.21 -26.66
CA GLY A 84 -12.51 6.18 -27.12
C GLY A 84 -11.12 5.97 -26.53
N GLY A 85 -10.27 6.96 -26.61
CA GLY A 85 -8.94 6.96 -25.96
C GLY A 85 -9.01 6.89 -24.44
N LEU A 86 -9.97 7.61 -23.82
CA LEU A 86 -10.37 7.42 -22.43
C LEU A 86 -11.38 6.28 -22.39
N LYS A 87 -11.05 5.24 -21.64
CA LYS A 87 -11.86 4.01 -21.51
C LYS A 87 -12.75 4.04 -20.27
N SER A 88 -12.26 4.58 -19.16
CA SER A 88 -12.99 4.61 -17.90
C SER A 88 -12.60 5.81 -17.04
N VAL A 89 -13.54 6.24 -16.21
CA VAL A 89 -13.32 7.14 -15.08
C VAL A 89 -13.98 6.49 -13.86
N GLY A 90 -13.20 6.31 -12.81
CA GLY A 90 -13.66 5.76 -11.53
C GLY A 90 -13.31 6.68 -10.38
N ILE A 91 -14.15 6.67 -9.36
CA ILE A 91 -13.92 7.37 -8.09
C ILE A 91 -14.01 6.32 -6.99
N ASN A 92 -13.01 6.30 -6.11
CA ASN A 92 -13.01 5.44 -4.94
C ASN A 92 -12.86 6.29 -3.69
N VAL A 93 -13.54 5.87 -2.62
CA VAL A 93 -13.33 6.39 -1.26
C VAL A 93 -13.23 5.22 -0.31
N GLY A 94 -12.31 5.28 0.62
CA GLY A 94 -12.12 4.15 1.52
C GLY A 94 -11.40 4.52 2.80
N THR A 95 -11.28 3.49 3.63
CA THR A 95 -10.49 3.52 4.85
C THR A 95 -9.66 2.25 4.96
N TRP A 96 -8.46 2.43 5.43
CA TRP A 96 -7.56 1.36 5.81
C TRP A 96 -7.11 1.58 7.25
N ASN A 97 -6.90 0.50 8.00
CA ASN A 97 -6.56 0.63 9.40
C ASN A 97 -5.45 -0.35 9.76
N SER A 98 -4.66 -0.04 10.80
CA SER A 98 -3.70 -0.94 11.41
C SER A 98 -3.94 -1.07 12.90
N LEU A 99 -4.22 -2.31 13.31
CA LEU A 99 -4.40 -2.70 14.70
C LEU A 99 -3.16 -3.50 15.13
N HIS A 100 -2.46 -3.07 16.17
CA HIS A 100 -1.24 -3.70 16.65
C HIS A 100 -1.46 -4.45 17.96
N SER A 101 -1.03 -5.70 18.06
CA SER A 101 -1.10 -6.48 19.28
C SER A 101 0.13 -6.32 20.19
N GLY A 102 1.20 -5.71 19.68
CA GLY A 102 2.46 -5.44 20.39
C GLY A 102 2.74 -3.96 20.52
N ASP A 103 4.02 -3.61 20.59
CA ASP A 103 4.47 -2.23 20.66
C ASP A 103 4.07 -1.46 19.39
N THR A 104 3.58 -0.24 19.57
CA THR A 104 3.07 0.63 18.52
C THR A 104 3.94 1.89 18.38
N GLY A 105 5.25 1.71 18.43
CA GLY A 105 6.21 2.83 18.36
C GLY A 105 6.40 3.51 19.70
N THR A 106 6.07 4.79 19.84
CA THR A 106 6.40 5.59 21.02
C THR A 106 5.56 5.27 22.25
N ASP A 107 4.36 4.73 22.09
CA ASP A 107 3.37 4.64 23.15
C ASP A 107 3.18 3.25 23.75
N GLY A 108 3.71 2.23 23.12
CA GLY A 108 3.51 0.85 23.54
C GLY A 108 2.06 0.36 23.42
N PRO A 109 1.79 -0.92 23.73
CA PRO A 109 0.54 -1.59 23.39
C PRO A 109 -0.63 -1.29 24.30
N SER A 110 -0.39 -0.78 25.49
CA SER A 110 -1.40 -0.72 26.56
C SER A 110 -2.55 0.24 26.22
N GLY A 111 -3.71 -0.32 25.90
CA GLY A 111 -4.92 0.42 25.56
C GLY A 111 -4.88 1.14 24.20
N LYS A 112 -3.87 0.87 23.38
CA LYS A 112 -3.58 1.63 22.16
C LYS A 112 -3.47 0.73 20.92
N LEU A 113 -4.33 -0.25 20.86
CA LEU A 113 -4.36 -1.23 19.77
C LEU A 113 -4.51 -0.56 18.37
N TRP A 114 -5.31 0.50 18.27
CA TRP A 114 -5.60 1.15 16.99
C TRP A 114 -4.53 2.18 16.66
N TYR A 115 -3.47 1.72 16.02
CA TYR A 115 -2.30 2.53 15.70
C TYR A 115 -2.54 3.53 14.59
N GLU A 116 -3.22 3.10 13.51
CA GLU A 116 -3.40 3.92 12.31
C GLU A 116 -4.80 3.75 11.71
N SER A 117 -5.31 4.84 11.18
CA SER A 117 -6.56 4.89 10.42
C SER A 117 -6.41 5.88 9.29
N ASP A 118 -6.44 5.38 8.07
CA ASP A 118 -6.30 6.17 6.86
C ASP A 118 -7.64 6.37 6.19
N PHE A 119 -7.85 7.59 5.72
CA PHE A 119 -8.98 7.94 4.87
C PHE A 119 -8.44 8.39 3.52
N TYR A 120 -8.93 7.81 2.44
CA TYR A 120 -8.46 8.15 1.11
C TYR A 120 -9.59 8.34 0.11
N ALA A 121 -9.29 9.13 -0.92
CA ALA A 121 -10.12 9.28 -2.10
C ALA A 121 -9.25 9.22 -3.35
N THR A 122 -9.68 8.45 -4.35
CA THR A 122 -8.95 8.23 -5.59
C THR A 122 -9.80 8.57 -6.79
N LEU A 123 -9.24 9.33 -7.73
CA LEU A 123 -9.73 9.47 -9.09
C LEU A 123 -8.87 8.59 -10.00
N GLY A 124 -9.50 7.63 -10.68
CA GLY A 124 -8.85 6.73 -11.63
C GLY A 124 -9.29 6.99 -13.05
N LEU A 125 -8.33 7.01 -13.98
CA LEU A 125 -8.53 7.16 -15.41
C LEU A 125 -7.93 5.96 -16.13
N GLY A 126 -8.74 5.23 -16.91
CA GLY A 126 -8.28 4.14 -17.76
C GLY A 126 -8.20 4.56 -19.21
N PHE A 127 -7.13 4.19 -19.90
CA PHE A 127 -6.88 4.51 -21.30
C PHE A 127 -6.71 3.25 -22.15
N GLY A 128 -6.66 3.42 -23.46
CA GLY A 128 -6.31 2.33 -24.39
C GLY A 128 -4.92 1.76 -24.09
N GLY A 129 -4.69 0.50 -24.49
CA GLY A 129 -3.41 -0.17 -24.31
C GLY A 129 -3.10 -0.59 -22.88
N GLY A 130 -4.12 -0.71 -22.02
CA GLY A 130 -3.93 -1.12 -20.61
C GLY A 130 -3.33 -0.05 -19.70
N THR A 131 -3.19 1.18 -20.19
CA THR A 131 -2.61 2.29 -19.42
C THR A 131 -3.65 2.86 -18.45
N SER A 132 -3.24 3.15 -17.22
CA SER A 132 -4.07 3.84 -16.22
C SER A 132 -3.28 4.93 -15.51
N LEU A 133 -4.00 5.99 -15.13
CA LEU A 133 -3.50 7.07 -14.27
C LEU A 133 -4.44 7.22 -13.09
N SER A 134 -3.93 7.27 -11.88
CA SER A 134 -4.73 7.59 -10.71
C SER A 134 -4.09 8.69 -9.88
N THR A 135 -4.96 9.45 -9.21
CA THR A 135 -4.59 10.45 -8.23
C THR A 135 -5.31 10.12 -6.93
N THR A 136 -4.56 9.92 -5.87
CA THR A 136 -5.10 9.58 -4.54
C THR A 136 -4.69 10.64 -3.54
N TYR A 137 -5.66 11.18 -2.84
CA TYR A 137 -5.45 11.91 -1.60
C TYR A 137 -5.59 10.95 -0.44
N THR A 138 -4.67 11.02 0.52
CA THR A 138 -4.71 10.23 1.76
C THR A 138 -4.48 11.12 2.97
N ALA A 139 -5.27 10.92 4.02
CA ALA A 139 -5.01 11.43 5.35
C ALA A 139 -4.68 10.25 6.26
N TYR A 140 -3.43 10.17 6.67
CA TYR A 140 -2.93 9.19 7.62
C TYR A 140 -3.16 9.71 9.02
N THR A 141 -3.94 9.02 9.83
CA THR A 141 -4.27 9.44 11.19
C THR A 141 -3.91 8.35 12.20
N SER A 142 -3.54 8.75 13.40
CA SER A 142 -3.24 7.80 14.47
C SER A 142 -4.24 7.93 15.62
N PRO A 143 -5.23 7.00 15.73
CA PRO A 143 -6.22 7.03 16.80
C PRO A 143 -5.63 6.89 18.21
N ASN A 144 -4.48 6.24 18.33
CA ASN A 144 -3.76 6.11 19.61
C ASN A 144 -2.71 7.21 19.84
N SER A 145 -2.67 8.25 19.00
CA SER A 145 -1.69 9.33 19.07
C SER A 145 -0.22 8.86 18.92
N GLY A 146 0.02 7.77 18.20
CA GLY A 146 1.36 7.27 17.92
C GLY A 146 2.14 8.20 16.98
N PHE A 147 1.44 8.97 16.14
CA PHE A 147 1.99 9.98 15.25
C PHE A 147 1.00 11.11 14.97
N THR A 148 1.51 12.22 14.44
CA THR A 148 0.69 13.35 13.99
C THR A 148 0.12 13.09 12.62
N THR A 149 -1.10 13.56 12.34
CA THR A 149 -1.76 13.38 11.03
C THR A 149 -0.89 13.88 9.88
N VAL A 150 -0.67 13.01 8.91
CA VAL A 150 0.01 13.33 7.66
C VAL A 150 -0.98 13.31 6.50
N LYS A 151 -0.79 14.19 5.55
CA LYS A 151 -1.59 14.29 4.35
C LYS A 151 -0.71 14.14 3.14
N GLU A 152 -1.17 13.38 2.16
CA GLU A 152 -0.41 13.08 0.96
C GLU A 152 -1.31 13.13 -0.27
N ILE A 153 -0.74 13.55 -1.40
CA ILE A 153 -1.31 13.33 -2.73
C ILE A 153 -0.34 12.47 -3.54
N ALA A 154 -0.84 11.36 -4.07
CA ALA A 154 -0.06 10.42 -4.87
C ALA A 154 -0.61 10.34 -6.29
N PHE A 155 0.31 10.30 -7.26
CA PHE A 155 0.02 10.05 -8.68
C PHE A 155 0.63 8.70 -9.05
N LYS A 156 -0.19 7.82 -9.63
CA LYS A 156 0.27 6.52 -10.11
C LYS A 156 -0.03 6.37 -11.59
N LEU A 157 1.00 6.08 -12.37
CA LEU A 157 0.91 5.62 -13.76
C LEU A 157 1.20 4.13 -13.78
N ALA A 158 0.32 3.33 -14.38
CA ALA A 158 0.50 1.89 -14.51
C ALA A 158 0.10 1.40 -15.89
N VAL A 159 0.67 0.27 -16.30
CA VAL A 159 0.35 -0.38 -17.56
C VAL A 159 0.04 -1.86 -17.30
N ASP A 160 -1.15 -2.32 -17.66
CA ASP A 160 -1.42 -3.74 -17.80
C ASP A 160 -0.99 -4.19 -19.22
N ASP A 161 0.22 -4.71 -19.32
CA ASP A 161 0.83 -5.17 -20.57
C ASP A 161 0.43 -6.60 -20.95
N SER A 162 -0.54 -7.21 -20.24
CA SER A 162 -1.02 -8.57 -20.51
C SER A 162 -1.63 -8.73 -21.89
N GLY A 163 -2.22 -7.67 -22.44
CA GLY A 163 -2.71 -7.64 -23.81
C GLY A 163 -1.62 -7.76 -24.88
N TYR A 164 -0.35 -7.43 -24.53
CA TYR A 164 0.80 -7.49 -25.44
C TYR A 164 1.71 -8.68 -25.15
N LEU A 165 2.00 -8.94 -23.87
CA LEU A 165 2.97 -9.94 -23.42
C LEU A 165 2.32 -11.24 -22.94
N GLY A 166 0.99 -11.28 -22.85
CA GLY A 166 0.25 -12.47 -22.40
C GLY A 166 0.73 -12.96 -21.03
N LYS A 167 1.19 -14.21 -20.97
CA LYS A 167 1.71 -14.80 -19.72
C LYS A 167 3.05 -14.21 -19.26
N GLY A 168 3.73 -13.42 -20.10
CA GLY A 168 4.96 -12.73 -19.79
C GLY A 168 4.74 -11.31 -19.29
N ALA A 169 3.49 -10.90 -19.02
CA ALA A 169 3.16 -9.58 -18.52
C ALA A 169 3.90 -9.27 -17.21
N VAL A 170 4.46 -8.08 -17.11
CA VAL A 170 5.20 -7.62 -15.93
C VAL A 170 4.49 -6.49 -15.18
N LYS A 171 3.47 -5.87 -15.79
CA LYS A 171 2.60 -4.84 -15.19
C LYS A 171 3.37 -3.73 -14.50
N PRO A 172 4.18 -2.96 -15.24
CA PRO A 172 5.01 -1.90 -14.68
C PRO A 172 4.18 -0.74 -14.16
N TYR A 173 4.70 -0.07 -13.12
CA TYR A 173 4.11 1.15 -12.60
C TYR A 173 5.15 2.09 -12.01
N VAL A 174 4.77 3.36 -11.89
CA VAL A 174 5.46 4.37 -11.11
C VAL A 174 4.46 5.12 -10.24
N VAL A 175 4.86 5.44 -9.02
CA VAL A 175 4.13 6.32 -8.09
C VAL A 175 5.04 7.49 -7.75
N ILE A 176 4.45 8.69 -7.71
CA ILE A 176 5.06 9.87 -7.10
C ILE A 176 4.06 10.37 -6.07
N ALA A 177 4.50 10.52 -4.83
CA ALA A 177 3.68 10.94 -3.72
C ALA A 177 4.31 12.15 -3.05
N GLN A 178 3.51 13.19 -2.83
CA GLN A 178 3.90 14.43 -2.18
C GLN A 178 3.14 14.58 -0.89
N GLU A 179 3.87 14.69 0.19
CA GLU A 179 3.32 15.09 1.48
C GLU A 179 3.02 16.58 1.50
N PHE A 180 2.00 16.97 2.23
CA PHE A 180 1.67 18.36 2.44
C PHE A 180 1.00 18.58 3.79
N GLY A 181 1.24 19.73 4.36
CA GLY A 181 0.72 20.16 5.64
C GLY A 181 1.30 21.52 6.00
N THR A 182 0.74 22.15 6.99
CA THR A 182 1.22 23.43 7.51
C THR A 182 2.14 23.25 8.71
N ASP A 183 2.28 22.03 9.18
CA ASP A 183 3.09 21.71 10.36
C ASP A 183 4.34 20.93 9.94
N VAL A 184 5.46 21.58 10.00
CA VAL A 184 6.78 21.00 9.67
C VAL A 184 7.15 19.80 10.53
N ALA A 185 6.47 19.60 11.67
CA ALA A 185 6.65 18.42 12.52
C ALA A 185 5.92 17.17 12.01
N THR A 186 5.27 17.25 10.86
CA THR A 186 4.48 16.15 10.25
C THR A 186 5.16 15.49 9.06
N GLY A 187 6.44 15.70 8.87
CA GLY A 187 7.25 14.93 7.93
C GLY A 187 7.15 13.44 8.22
N GLN A 188 7.05 12.62 7.20
CA GLN A 188 6.93 11.19 7.34
C GLN A 188 8.28 10.53 7.46
N ALA A 189 8.33 9.44 8.15
CA ALA A 189 9.35 8.39 8.07
C ALA A 189 10.81 8.85 8.18
N ASP A 190 11.06 10.06 8.61
CA ASP A 190 12.40 10.64 8.63
C ASP A 190 12.69 11.42 9.92
N GLY A 191 13.91 11.89 10.07
CA GLY A 191 14.33 12.76 11.15
C GLY A 191 14.27 14.24 10.80
N GLY A 192 13.69 14.60 9.64
CA GLY A 192 13.61 15.95 9.11
C GLY A 192 12.31 16.68 9.45
N ASP A 193 12.27 17.95 9.09
CA ASP A 193 11.14 18.85 9.35
C ASP A 193 10.41 19.24 8.04
N ASN A 194 10.79 18.67 6.90
CA ASN A 194 10.26 19.03 5.58
C ASN A 194 9.24 17.98 5.11
N ALA A 195 8.25 18.44 4.35
CA ALA A 195 7.33 17.55 3.68
C ALA A 195 8.02 16.86 2.49
N GLY A 196 8.09 15.54 2.52
CA GLY A 196 8.84 14.75 1.57
C GLY A 196 8.12 14.46 0.25
N THR A 197 8.91 14.19 -0.79
CA THR A 197 8.44 13.67 -2.07
C THR A 197 8.99 12.26 -2.26
N TYR A 198 8.10 11.27 -2.22
CA TYR A 198 8.41 9.86 -2.42
C TYR A 198 8.21 9.43 -3.87
N MET A 199 9.04 8.52 -4.35
CA MET A 199 8.84 7.82 -5.60
C MET A 199 8.95 6.31 -5.41
N GLU A 200 8.08 5.56 -6.06
CA GLU A 200 8.16 4.10 -6.14
C GLU A 200 8.07 3.65 -7.59
N VAL A 201 8.92 2.74 -7.98
CA VAL A 201 8.82 2.03 -9.25
C VAL A 201 8.68 0.55 -8.98
N GLY A 202 7.85 -0.13 -9.76
CA GLY A 202 7.66 -1.56 -9.56
C GLY A 202 7.08 -2.28 -10.74
N VAL A 203 7.11 -3.60 -10.61
CA VAL A 203 6.49 -4.56 -11.53
C VAL A 203 5.78 -5.63 -10.71
N SER A 204 4.77 -6.26 -11.29
CA SER A 204 4.03 -7.35 -10.63
C SER A 204 3.73 -8.48 -11.63
N PRO A 205 4.76 -9.21 -12.10
CA PRO A 205 4.52 -10.41 -12.89
C PRO A 205 3.75 -11.45 -12.08
N GLY A 206 2.97 -12.28 -12.78
CA GLY A 206 2.21 -13.30 -12.08
C GLY A 206 1.48 -14.24 -13.03
N TYR A 207 0.83 -15.22 -12.44
CA TYR A 207 0.05 -16.22 -13.14
C TYR A 207 -1.33 -16.33 -12.51
N ALA A 208 -2.37 -16.25 -13.33
CA ALA A 208 -3.76 -16.47 -12.92
C ALA A 208 -4.22 -17.86 -13.39
N GLY A 209 -4.46 -18.76 -12.44
CA GLY A 209 -5.05 -20.06 -12.67
C GLY A 209 -6.52 -20.08 -12.22
N SER A 210 -7.26 -21.14 -12.60
CA SER A 210 -8.68 -21.27 -12.21
C SER A 210 -8.90 -21.53 -10.71
N LYS A 211 -7.92 -22.13 -10.04
CA LYS A 211 -8.02 -22.48 -8.61
C LYS A 211 -7.22 -21.54 -7.70
N ALA A 212 -6.18 -20.93 -8.22
CA ALA A 212 -5.33 -20.01 -7.51
C ALA A 212 -4.58 -19.10 -8.49
N SER A 213 -4.21 -17.92 -8.04
CA SER A 213 -3.27 -17.05 -8.73
C SER A 213 -2.03 -16.84 -7.85
N ILE A 214 -0.91 -16.52 -8.51
CA ILE A 214 0.34 -16.16 -7.85
C ILE A 214 0.87 -14.90 -8.49
N ALA A 215 1.35 -13.96 -7.66
CA ALA A 215 1.99 -12.73 -8.10
C ALA A 215 3.37 -12.61 -7.45
N PHE A 216 4.29 -11.96 -8.15
CA PHE A 216 5.65 -11.68 -7.67
C PHE A 216 5.93 -10.17 -7.76
N PRO A 217 5.32 -9.33 -6.88
CA PRO A 217 5.62 -7.91 -6.85
C PRO A 217 7.09 -7.66 -6.54
N ILE A 218 7.69 -6.76 -7.31
CA ILE A 218 9.05 -6.24 -7.09
C ILE A 218 8.93 -4.73 -7.15
N LYS A 219 9.47 -4.02 -6.15
CA LYS A 219 9.41 -2.56 -6.09
C LYS A 219 10.65 -1.96 -5.43
N VAL A 220 10.90 -0.71 -5.76
CA VAL A 220 11.98 0.09 -5.19
C VAL A 220 11.42 1.45 -4.83
N GLY A 221 11.68 1.89 -3.59
CA GLY A 221 11.27 3.19 -3.07
C GLY A 221 12.43 4.15 -2.94
N PHE A 222 12.18 5.41 -3.34
CA PHE A 222 13.18 6.48 -3.38
C PHE A 222 12.64 7.76 -2.74
N SER A 223 13.55 8.58 -2.20
CA SER A 223 13.31 10.01 -1.96
C SER A 223 13.62 10.80 -3.23
N LEU A 224 12.66 11.56 -3.75
CA LEU A 224 12.93 12.60 -4.74
C LEU A 224 13.40 13.88 -4.04
N ALA A 225 12.79 14.21 -2.91
CA ALA A 225 13.16 15.33 -2.05
C ALA A 225 12.68 15.05 -0.62
N ASP A 226 13.55 15.20 0.36
CA ASP A 226 13.26 15.28 1.79
C ASP A 226 12.35 14.17 2.35
N TYR A 227 12.35 12.95 1.73
CA TYR A 227 11.51 11.85 2.19
C TYR A 227 12.23 10.87 3.12
N TYR A 228 13.51 10.58 2.87
CA TYR A 228 14.32 9.71 3.70
C TYR A 228 15.46 10.52 4.36
N GLU A 229 15.10 11.51 5.17
CA GLU A 229 16.07 12.34 5.87
C GLU A 229 16.66 11.63 7.09
N LEU A 230 17.96 11.78 7.26
CA LEU A 230 18.68 11.33 8.44
C LEU A 230 19.79 12.31 8.75
N ALA A 231 19.75 12.91 9.94
CA ALA A 231 20.74 13.88 10.40
C ALA A 231 20.92 15.09 9.45
N GLY A 232 19.85 15.49 8.75
CA GLY A 232 19.84 16.61 7.82
C GLY A 232 20.30 16.27 6.40
N GLU A 233 20.48 14.99 6.10
CA GLU A 233 20.81 14.50 4.76
C GLU A 233 19.65 13.68 4.18
N ASP A 234 19.23 13.98 2.97
CA ASP A 234 18.21 13.25 2.24
C ASP A 234 18.83 12.05 1.51
N ASN A 235 18.64 10.84 2.02
CA ASN A 235 19.12 9.61 1.45
C ASN A 235 18.16 9.15 0.33
N LYS A 236 18.68 9.06 -0.90
CA LYS A 236 17.83 8.80 -2.08
C LYS A 236 17.23 7.40 -2.14
N PHE A 237 17.91 6.39 -1.65
CA PHE A 237 17.43 5.01 -1.66
C PHE A 237 16.77 4.66 -0.32
N GLY A 238 15.48 4.31 -0.35
CA GLY A 238 14.74 3.88 0.82
C GLY A 238 14.77 2.37 1.02
N PHE A 239 14.27 1.63 0.04
CA PHE A 239 14.21 0.17 0.10
C PHE A 239 14.02 -0.46 -1.28
N ALA A 240 14.32 -1.75 -1.38
CA ALA A 240 13.89 -2.60 -2.48
C ALA A 240 13.19 -3.84 -1.91
N SER A 241 12.14 -4.31 -2.56
CA SER A 241 11.43 -5.51 -2.12
C SER A 241 11.07 -6.46 -3.24
N ILE A 242 10.92 -7.73 -2.86
CA ILE A 242 10.34 -8.78 -3.68
C ILE A 242 9.37 -9.58 -2.81
N ALA A 243 8.20 -9.90 -3.35
CA ALA A 243 7.23 -10.73 -2.66
C ALA A 243 6.74 -11.90 -3.53
N GLY A 244 6.23 -12.94 -2.86
CA GLY A 244 5.44 -13.99 -3.47
C GLY A 244 4.08 -14.04 -2.79
N ILE A 245 3.01 -13.82 -3.54
CA ILE A 245 1.63 -13.75 -3.03
C ILE A 245 0.77 -14.78 -3.76
N VAL A 246 0.07 -15.62 -3.00
CA VAL A 246 -0.92 -16.58 -3.51
C VAL A 246 -2.31 -16.10 -3.14
N THR A 247 -3.25 -16.17 -4.10
CA THR A 247 -4.67 -15.88 -3.87
C THR A 247 -5.52 -17.05 -4.32
N ILE A 248 -6.43 -17.49 -3.47
CA ILE A 248 -7.32 -18.64 -3.67
C ILE A 248 -8.77 -18.15 -3.60
N PRO A 249 -9.54 -18.20 -4.68
CA PRO A 249 -10.97 -17.90 -4.64
C PRO A 249 -11.71 -18.86 -3.69
N LEU A 250 -12.57 -18.35 -2.82
CA LEU A 250 -13.39 -19.14 -1.91
C LEU A 250 -14.76 -19.42 -2.52
N GLY A 251 -14.80 -20.46 -3.34
CA GLY A 251 -16.03 -20.87 -4.04
C GLY A 251 -16.34 -20.03 -5.28
N SER A 252 -17.58 -20.13 -5.76
CA SER A 252 -18.12 -19.30 -6.83
C SER A 252 -18.67 -18.00 -6.27
N THR A 253 -18.71 -16.95 -7.11
CA THR A 253 -19.38 -15.70 -6.78
C THR A 253 -20.83 -15.96 -6.37
N THR A 254 -21.25 -15.42 -5.25
CA THR A 254 -22.60 -15.56 -4.70
C THR A 254 -23.34 -14.22 -4.74
N SER A 255 -24.61 -14.19 -4.32
CA SER A 255 -25.35 -12.94 -4.09
C SER A 255 -24.71 -12.04 -3.02
N PHE A 256 -23.73 -12.54 -2.26
CA PHE A 256 -22.96 -11.80 -1.26
C PHE A 256 -21.56 -11.44 -1.76
N GLY A 257 -21.32 -11.47 -3.09
CA GLY A 257 -20.05 -11.14 -3.70
C GLY A 257 -19.08 -12.32 -3.87
N ALA A 258 -17.85 -11.99 -4.25
CA ALA A 258 -16.73 -12.91 -4.41
C ALA A 258 -15.76 -12.80 -3.25
N TRP A 259 -15.35 -13.94 -2.71
CA TRP A 259 -14.43 -14.03 -1.57
C TRP A 259 -13.14 -14.72 -1.96
N ASN A 260 -12.05 -14.35 -1.35
CA ASN A 260 -10.77 -15.01 -1.53
C ASN A 260 -10.00 -15.13 -0.21
N LEU A 261 -9.15 -16.14 -0.12
CA LEU A 261 -8.07 -16.25 0.86
C LEU A 261 -6.77 -15.89 0.14
N HIS A 262 -5.92 -15.09 0.77
CA HIS A 262 -4.62 -14.76 0.21
C HIS A 262 -3.55 -14.73 1.30
N GLY A 263 -2.30 -14.80 0.88
CA GLY A 263 -1.17 -14.72 1.77
C GLY A 263 0.14 -14.78 1.02
N GLY A 264 1.21 -14.38 1.69
CA GLY A 264 2.49 -14.29 1.03
C GLY A 264 3.64 -14.01 1.97
N VAL A 265 4.80 -13.91 1.35
CA VAL A 265 6.04 -13.50 2.01
C VAL A 265 6.69 -12.41 1.17
N GLU A 266 7.14 -11.34 1.83
CA GLU A 266 7.89 -10.24 1.22
C GLU A 266 9.26 -10.14 1.92
N TYR A 267 10.31 -9.99 1.12
CA TYR A 267 11.65 -9.63 1.58
C TYR A 267 11.93 -8.18 1.20
N GLN A 268 12.43 -7.39 2.13
CA GLN A 268 12.86 -6.01 1.92
C GLN A 268 14.35 -5.86 2.25
N ALA A 269 15.11 -5.28 1.32
CA ALA A 269 16.45 -4.74 1.55
C ALA A 269 16.33 -3.23 1.80
N LEU A 270 16.96 -2.73 2.84
CA LEU A 270 16.77 -1.38 3.36
C LEU A 270 17.93 -0.47 2.98
N GLY A 271 17.66 0.82 2.83
CA GLY A 271 18.66 1.88 2.65
C GLY A 271 19.12 2.45 3.98
N THR A 272 20.00 3.45 3.93
CA THR A 272 20.64 4.01 5.12
C THR A 272 19.64 4.54 6.14
N THR A 273 18.69 5.36 5.72
CA THR A 273 17.69 5.94 6.63
C THR A 273 16.72 4.87 7.12
N THR A 274 16.24 4.00 6.25
CA THR A 274 15.32 2.93 6.65
C THR A 274 16.00 1.89 7.54
N GLU A 275 17.27 1.53 7.31
CA GLU A 275 18.07 0.71 8.22
C GLU A 275 18.17 1.35 9.61
N PHE A 276 18.48 2.65 9.68
CA PHE A 276 18.55 3.38 10.95
C PHE A 276 17.23 3.30 11.73
N PHE A 277 16.09 3.57 11.09
CA PHE A 277 14.78 3.50 11.74
C PHE A 277 14.36 2.07 12.08
N ASN A 278 14.96 1.07 11.46
CA ASN A 278 14.78 -0.35 11.78
C ASN A 278 15.83 -0.88 12.78
N SER A 279 16.41 0.00 13.60
CA SER A 279 17.39 -0.35 14.65
C SER A 279 18.70 -0.96 14.10
N GLY A 280 19.10 -0.59 12.88
CA GLY A 280 20.30 -1.08 12.20
C GLY A 280 20.12 -2.42 11.48
N GLU A 281 18.90 -2.90 11.35
CA GLU A 281 18.60 -4.09 10.54
C GLU A 281 18.53 -3.69 9.06
N SER A 282 19.37 -4.26 8.22
CA SER A 282 19.48 -3.94 6.78
C SER A 282 18.47 -4.67 5.91
N SER A 283 17.67 -5.56 6.48
CA SER A 283 16.62 -6.29 5.74
C SER A 283 15.51 -6.77 6.66
N GLN A 284 14.32 -6.99 6.06
CA GLN A 284 13.12 -7.45 6.76
C GLN A 284 12.43 -8.57 5.97
N VAL A 285 11.75 -9.46 6.68
CA VAL A 285 10.89 -10.49 6.09
C VAL A 285 9.48 -10.36 6.66
N ILE A 286 8.52 -10.09 5.80
CA ILE A 286 7.13 -9.91 6.15
C ILE A 286 6.33 -11.11 5.66
N GLY A 287 5.63 -11.78 6.57
CA GLY A 287 4.65 -12.82 6.26
C GLY A 287 3.24 -12.27 6.45
N SER A 288 2.34 -12.59 5.54
CA SER A 288 0.94 -12.17 5.60
C SER A 288 -0.03 -13.30 5.28
N ILE A 289 -1.22 -13.23 5.86
CA ILE A 289 -2.40 -14.00 5.49
C ILE A 289 -3.63 -13.13 5.64
N GLY A 290 -4.58 -13.25 4.72
CA GLY A 290 -5.78 -12.42 4.75
C GLY A 290 -6.95 -13.03 4.00
N ILE A 291 -8.11 -12.42 4.20
CA ILE A 291 -9.34 -12.67 3.48
C ILE A 291 -9.78 -11.39 2.79
N GLY A 292 -10.22 -11.50 1.55
CA GLY A 292 -10.74 -10.38 0.77
C GLY A 292 -12.13 -10.68 0.23
N PHE A 293 -12.91 -9.63 -0.01
CA PHE A 293 -14.19 -9.73 -0.70
C PHE A 293 -14.37 -8.59 -1.70
N SER A 294 -15.24 -8.82 -2.69
CA SER A 294 -15.72 -7.80 -3.63
C SER A 294 -17.19 -8.02 -3.97
N TYR A 295 -17.95 -6.91 -4.02
CA TYR A 295 -19.37 -6.88 -4.34
C TYR A 295 -19.68 -5.71 -5.28
#